data_f14389e1596e140678430f48cbb44068
#
_entry.id   f14389e1596e140678430f48cbb44068
#
_cell.length_a   1.000
_cell.length_b   1.000
_cell.length_c   1.000
_cell.angle_alpha   90.00
_cell.angle_beta   90.00
_cell.angle_gamma   90.00
#
_symmetry.space_group_name_H-M   'P 1'
#
loop_
_entity.id
_entity.type
_entity.pdbx_description
1 polymer ?
#
loop_
_entity_poly.entity_id
_entity_poly.type
_entity_poly.pdbx_seq_one_letter_code
_entity_poly.pdbx_strand_id
1 'polypeptide(L)'
;MKELIIGGYSIEPGSVSKIELPVAKLYTDADVSLPIKVFRGKKDGPTIFISAAVHGDELNGIEIIRRLINQKTFEIIRGTVIAVPMVNVYGVVNQSRYMPDRRDLNRSFPGSPKGSLAARVAHIFLTEIVSHCDYGIDLHTGAIHRSNLPQIRADLSDEKTKEL
;
A
#
# COMPACT_ATOMS: atom_id res chain seq x y z
N MET A 1 -22.75 -6.99 -0.78
CA MET A 1 -21.38 -6.44 -0.58
C MET A 1 -21.48 -5.31 0.43
N LYS A 2 -20.58 -5.26 1.39
CA LYS A 2 -20.48 -4.13 2.35
C LYS A 2 -20.05 -2.87 1.61
N GLU A 3 -20.44 -1.71 2.11
CA GLU A 3 -19.90 -0.43 1.66
C GLU A 3 -18.37 -0.42 1.86
N LEU A 4 -17.65 0.15 0.90
CA LEU A 4 -16.18 0.32 0.99
C LEU A 4 -15.87 1.78 0.76
N ILE A 5 -15.34 2.42 1.80
CA ILE A 5 -14.92 3.83 1.77
C ILE A 5 -13.43 3.88 2.08
N ILE A 6 -12.66 4.55 1.22
CA ILE A 6 -11.22 4.75 1.39
C ILE A 6 -10.95 6.24 1.23
N GLY A 7 -10.37 6.88 2.26
CA GLY A 7 -10.08 8.32 2.21
C GLY A 7 -11.30 9.20 1.93
N GLY A 8 -12.49 8.76 2.34
CA GLY A 8 -13.76 9.45 2.07
C GLY A 8 -14.38 9.16 0.70
N TYR A 9 -13.75 8.36 -0.15
CA TYR A 9 -14.27 7.96 -1.46
C TYR A 9 -15.06 6.65 -1.36
N SER A 10 -16.32 6.66 -1.75
CA SER A 10 -17.12 5.43 -1.89
C SER A 10 -16.72 4.67 -3.15
N ILE A 11 -16.46 3.37 -3.00
CA ILE A 11 -16.02 2.50 -4.09
C ILE A 11 -17.18 1.59 -4.51
N GLU A 12 -17.67 1.78 -5.72
CA GLU A 12 -18.80 1.03 -6.23
C GLU A 12 -18.43 -0.39 -6.68
N PRO A 13 -19.30 -1.40 -6.48
CA PRO A 13 -19.12 -2.73 -7.04
C PRO A 13 -18.97 -2.72 -8.56
N GLY A 14 -18.02 -3.50 -9.08
CA GLY A 14 -17.73 -3.58 -10.51
C GLY A 14 -16.98 -2.37 -11.06
N SER A 15 -16.36 -1.56 -10.20
CA SER A 15 -15.64 -0.34 -10.59
C SER A 15 -14.13 -0.47 -10.45
N VAL A 16 -13.43 0.43 -11.15
CA VAL A 16 -12.01 0.70 -10.96
C VAL A 16 -11.86 2.17 -10.58
N SER A 17 -11.36 2.43 -9.38
CA SER A 17 -11.21 3.78 -8.83
C SER A 17 -9.74 4.13 -8.63
N LYS A 18 -9.38 5.38 -8.95
CA LYS A 18 -8.09 5.96 -8.57
C LYS A 18 -8.33 6.94 -7.43
N ILE A 19 -7.54 6.83 -6.40
CA ILE A 19 -7.62 7.66 -5.20
C ILE A 19 -6.23 8.23 -4.94
N GLU A 20 -6.18 9.50 -4.63
CA GLU A 20 -5.00 10.15 -4.06
C GLU A 20 -5.30 10.42 -2.59
N LEU A 21 -4.77 9.59 -1.70
CA LEU A 21 -5.00 9.69 -0.26
C LEU A 21 -3.98 10.65 0.35
N PRO A 22 -4.39 11.87 0.77
CA PRO A 22 -3.46 12.83 1.34
C PRO A 22 -2.86 12.34 2.66
N VAL A 23 -1.54 12.42 2.80
CA VAL A 23 -0.81 11.98 4.01
C VAL A 23 -0.04 13.11 4.68
N ALA A 24 0.31 14.14 3.92
CA ALA A 24 1.02 15.32 4.42
C ALA A 24 0.93 16.46 3.40
N LYS A 25 1.47 17.62 3.78
CA LYS A 25 1.67 18.76 2.89
C LYS A 25 3.13 19.12 2.78
N LEU A 26 3.52 19.62 1.63
CA LEU A 26 4.81 20.29 1.44
C LEU A 26 4.76 21.72 2.04
N TYR A 27 5.91 22.36 2.17
CA TYR A 27 5.98 23.77 2.57
C TYR A 27 5.32 24.73 1.56
N THR A 28 5.07 24.26 0.34
CA THR A 28 4.34 24.96 -0.72
C THR A 28 2.82 24.82 -0.62
N ASP A 29 2.33 24.20 0.46
CA ASP A 29 0.93 23.79 0.68
C ASP A 29 0.40 22.72 -0.29
N ALA A 30 1.23 22.19 -1.19
CA ALA A 30 0.86 21.09 -2.05
C ALA A 30 0.73 19.80 -1.25
N ASP A 31 -0.33 19.01 -1.54
CA ASP A 31 -0.56 17.73 -0.91
C ASP A 31 0.47 16.69 -1.38
N VAL A 32 0.91 15.86 -0.44
CA VAL A 32 1.61 14.60 -0.72
C VAL A 32 0.65 13.48 -0.43
N SER A 33 0.35 12.70 -1.46
CA SER A 33 -0.69 11.67 -1.42
C SER A 33 -0.13 10.30 -1.74
N LEU A 34 -0.71 9.25 -1.13
CA LEU A 34 -0.52 7.87 -1.56
C LEU A 34 -1.35 7.62 -2.82
N PRO A 35 -0.72 7.19 -3.92
CA PRO A 35 -1.44 6.80 -5.11
C PRO A 35 -2.07 5.41 -4.89
N ILE A 36 -3.38 5.32 -4.95
CA ILE A 36 -4.13 4.08 -4.73
C ILE A 36 -4.96 3.78 -5.98
N LYS A 37 -5.00 2.51 -6.38
CA LYS A 37 -5.92 2.04 -7.40
C LYS A 37 -6.70 0.86 -6.84
N VAL A 38 -8.03 1.00 -6.83
CA VAL A 38 -8.94 -0.01 -6.29
C VAL A 38 -9.68 -0.68 -7.44
N PHE A 39 -9.62 -2.00 -7.47
CA PHE A 39 -10.35 -2.84 -8.42
C PHE A 39 -11.39 -3.63 -7.62
N ARG A 40 -12.66 -3.29 -7.78
CA ARG A 40 -13.75 -3.94 -7.06
C ARG A 40 -14.58 -4.80 -7.99
N GLY A 41 -14.62 -6.10 -7.72
CA GLY A 41 -15.45 -7.05 -8.46
C GLY A 41 -16.95 -6.80 -8.24
N LYS A 42 -17.76 -7.36 -9.14
CA LYS A 42 -19.24 -7.29 -9.05
C LYS A 42 -19.81 -8.21 -7.97
N LYS A 43 -19.06 -9.22 -7.55
CA LYS A 43 -19.48 -10.23 -6.57
C LYS A 43 -18.71 -10.05 -5.28
N ASP A 44 -19.34 -10.39 -4.16
CA ASP A 44 -18.70 -10.38 -2.84
C ASP A 44 -17.55 -11.39 -2.77
N GLY A 45 -16.53 -11.05 -1.99
CA GLY A 45 -15.34 -11.86 -1.81
C GLY A 45 -14.30 -11.15 -0.95
N PRO A 46 -13.11 -11.74 -0.78
CA PRO A 46 -12.07 -11.15 0.05
C PRO A 46 -11.54 -9.84 -0.53
N THR A 47 -11.08 -8.99 0.37
CA THR A 47 -10.34 -7.79 0.04
C THR A 47 -8.86 -8.01 0.32
N ILE A 48 -8.00 -7.74 -0.65
CA ILE A 48 -6.56 -7.86 -0.53
C ILE A 48 -5.90 -6.52 -0.89
N PHE A 49 -4.89 -6.11 -0.13
CA PHE A 49 -4.00 -5.05 -0.60
C PHE A 49 -2.71 -5.62 -1.17
N ILE A 50 -2.15 -4.90 -2.14
CA ILE A 50 -0.80 -5.15 -2.66
C ILE A 50 -0.06 -3.82 -2.58
N SER A 51 1.00 -3.76 -1.76
CA SER A 51 1.80 -2.56 -1.55
C SER A 51 3.25 -2.75 -1.96
N ALA A 52 3.94 -1.65 -2.16
CA ALA A 52 5.38 -1.62 -2.41
C ALA A 52 5.98 -0.29 -1.93
N ALA A 53 7.29 -0.23 -1.94
CA ALA A 53 8.07 0.94 -1.60
C ALA A 53 7.70 1.54 -0.22
N VAL A 54 7.54 0.70 0.80
CA VAL A 54 7.62 1.11 2.21
C VAL A 54 9.02 1.67 2.50
N HIS A 55 10.04 1.16 1.81
CA HIS A 55 11.34 1.76 1.68
C HIS A 55 11.48 2.37 0.28
N GLY A 56 11.82 3.66 0.21
CA GLY A 56 11.78 4.39 -1.06
C GLY A 56 12.89 4.03 -2.06
N ASP A 57 13.90 3.28 -1.65
CA ASP A 57 14.98 2.75 -2.49
C ASP A 57 14.68 1.34 -3.05
N GLU A 58 13.53 0.73 -2.69
CA GLU A 58 13.13 -0.61 -3.12
C GLU A 58 12.08 -0.52 -4.25
N LEU A 59 12.53 -0.19 -5.48
CA LEU A 59 11.65 0.25 -6.56
C LEU A 59 10.98 -0.88 -7.37
N ASN A 60 11.52 -2.11 -7.34
CA ASN A 60 11.03 -3.20 -8.20
C ASN A 60 9.54 -3.54 -7.95
N GLY A 61 9.10 -3.44 -6.68
CA GLY A 61 7.70 -3.67 -6.33
C GLY A 61 6.74 -2.71 -7.01
N ILE A 62 7.15 -1.46 -7.22
CA ILE A 62 6.35 -0.46 -7.95
C ILE A 62 6.09 -0.94 -9.38
N GLU A 63 7.13 -1.40 -10.06
CA GLU A 63 7.04 -1.87 -11.44
C GLU A 63 6.25 -3.19 -11.54
N ILE A 64 6.39 -4.08 -10.56
CA ILE A 64 5.58 -5.31 -10.49
C ILE A 64 4.10 -4.96 -10.41
N ILE A 65 3.72 -4.08 -9.48
CA ILE A 65 2.32 -3.64 -9.33
C ILE A 65 1.85 -2.95 -10.60
N ARG A 66 2.65 -2.03 -11.18
CA ARG A 66 2.30 -1.34 -12.42
C ARG A 66 2.02 -2.30 -13.57
N ARG A 67 2.87 -3.30 -13.78
CA ARG A 67 2.67 -4.33 -14.82
C ARG A 67 1.44 -5.15 -14.54
N LEU A 68 1.24 -5.60 -13.31
CA LEU A 68 0.08 -6.40 -12.93
C LEU A 68 -1.23 -5.69 -13.27
N ILE A 69 -1.42 -4.46 -12.76
CA ILE A 69 -2.70 -3.73 -12.89
C ILE A 69 -2.95 -3.13 -14.29
N ASN A 70 -1.96 -3.15 -15.18
CA ASN A 70 -2.09 -2.70 -16.57
C ASN A 70 -2.20 -3.85 -17.58
N GLN A 71 -2.21 -5.09 -17.12
CA GLN A 71 -2.49 -6.22 -18.02
C GLN A 71 -3.93 -6.15 -18.51
N LYS A 72 -4.15 -6.37 -19.82
CA LYS A 72 -5.48 -6.36 -20.42
C LYS A 72 -6.43 -7.42 -19.84
N THR A 73 -5.85 -8.50 -19.32
CA THR A 73 -6.56 -9.62 -18.67
C THR A 73 -6.76 -9.45 -17.17
N PHE A 74 -6.26 -8.35 -16.58
CA PHE A 74 -6.42 -8.10 -15.14
C PHE A 74 -7.84 -7.63 -14.84
N GLU A 75 -8.67 -8.57 -14.43
CA GLU A 75 -10.06 -8.35 -14.05
C GLU A 75 -10.35 -9.02 -12.71
N ILE A 76 -11.04 -8.31 -11.83
CA ILE A 76 -11.47 -8.84 -10.54
C ILE A 76 -12.92 -9.32 -10.65
N ILE A 77 -13.11 -10.63 -10.69
CA ILE A 77 -14.44 -11.26 -10.83
C ILE A 77 -15.23 -11.11 -9.52
N ARG A 78 -14.56 -11.29 -8.37
CA ARG A 78 -15.13 -11.18 -7.02
C ARG A 78 -14.12 -10.62 -6.04
N GLY A 79 -14.62 -9.98 -4.97
CA GLY A 79 -13.77 -9.35 -3.95
C GLY A 79 -13.17 -8.04 -4.43
N THR A 80 -12.08 -7.61 -3.81
CA THR A 80 -11.46 -6.31 -4.07
C THR A 80 -9.94 -6.42 -4.02
N VAL A 81 -9.25 -5.75 -4.93
CA VAL A 81 -7.80 -5.53 -4.87
C VAL A 81 -7.52 -4.04 -4.69
N ILE A 82 -6.77 -3.70 -3.66
CA ILE A 82 -6.30 -2.34 -3.37
C ILE A 82 -4.80 -2.30 -3.68
N ALA A 83 -4.42 -1.66 -4.76
CA ALA A 83 -3.03 -1.52 -5.18
C ALA A 83 -2.45 -0.18 -4.70
N VAL A 84 -1.37 -0.25 -3.92
CA VAL A 84 -0.65 0.91 -3.36
C VAL A 84 0.82 0.81 -3.78
N PRO A 85 1.17 1.26 -4.99
CA PRO A 85 2.51 1.05 -5.52
C PRO A 85 3.61 1.79 -4.76
N MET A 86 3.27 2.86 -4.04
CA MET A 86 4.25 3.67 -3.29
C MET A 86 3.66 4.06 -1.94
N VAL A 87 4.12 3.41 -0.86
CA VAL A 87 3.70 3.77 0.51
C VAL A 87 4.55 4.92 1.04
N ASN A 88 5.87 4.89 0.79
CA ASN A 88 6.78 5.98 1.13
C ASN A 88 7.07 6.86 -0.08
N VAL A 89 6.10 7.69 -0.47
CA VAL A 89 6.23 8.58 -1.64
C VAL A 89 7.45 9.50 -1.54
N TYR A 90 7.73 10.06 -0.38
CA TYR A 90 8.91 10.90 -0.15
C TYR A 90 10.22 10.12 -0.37
N GLY A 91 10.29 8.91 0.17
CA GLY A 91 11.47 8.07 0.01
C GLY A 91 11.70 7.68 -1.45
N VAL A 92 10.63 7.39 -2.21
CA VAL A 92 10.71 7.07 -3.64
C VAL A 92 11.30 8.23 -4.44
N VAL A 93 10.82 9.45 -4.21
CA VAL A 93 11.33 10.66 -4.90
C VAL A 93 12.83 10.87 -4.65
N ASN A 94 13.28 10.60 -3.42
CA ASN A 94 14.67 10.78 -3.02
C ASN A 94 15.51 9.50 -3.14
N GLN A 95 14.92 8.37 -3.58
CA GLN A 95 15.53 7.04 -3.57
C GLN A 95 16.18 6.71 -2.21
N SER A 96 15.49 7.04 -1.14
CA SER A 96 15.92 6.89 0.23
C SER A 96 15.07 5.85 0.95
N ARG A 97 15.72 4.97 1.71
CA ARG A 97 15.02 4.04 2.61
C ARG A 97 14.11 4.76 3.59
N TYR A 98 14.55 5.91 4.07
CA TYR A 98 13.93 6.64 5.17
C TYR A 98 12.95 7.72 4.70
N MET A 99 12.02 8.05 5.59
CA MET A 99 11.16 9.23 5.48
C MET A 99 11.98 10.53 5.70
N PRO A 100 11.45 11.73 5.33
CA PRO A 100 12.13 13.02 5.57
C PRO A 100 12.49 13.30 7.04
N ASP A 101 11.73 12.74 7.99
CA ASP A 101 12.01 12.78 9.43
C ASP A 101 13.09 11.78 9.88
N ARG A 102 13.80 11.17 8.93
CA ARG A 102 14.88 10.17 9.10
C ARG A 102 14.45 8.87 9.78
N ARG A 103 13.16 8.60 9.82
CA ARG A 103 12.60 7.37 10.41
C ARG A 103 12.37 6.31 9.34
N ASP A 104 12.56 5.05 9.74
CA ASP A 104 12.17 3.89 8.94
C ASP A 104 10.66 3.70 9.07
N LEU A 105 9.93 3.86 7.95
CA LEU A 105 8.48 3.71 7.94
C LEU A 105 8.07 2.30 8.39
N ASN A 106 8.84 1.28 8.02
CA ASN A 106 8.60 -0.12 8.40
C ASN A 106 8.85 -0.40 9.91
N ARG A 107 9.31 0.57 10.67
CA ARG A 107 9.44 0.54 12.14
C ARG A 107 8.47 1.50 12.82
N SER A 108 7.58 2.12 12.05
CA SER A 108 6.67 3.16 12.56
C SER A 108 5.23 2.67 12.74
N PHE A 109 4.92 1.45 12.32
CA PHE A 109 3.60 0.82 12.54
C PHE A 109 3.41 0.44 14.02
N PRO A 110 2.17 0.55 14.56
CA PRO A 110 0.90 0.90 13.91
C PRO A 110 0.73 2.40 13.62
N GLY A 111 1.65 3.24 14.01
CA GLY A 111 1.60 4.67 13.80
C GLY A 111 0.76 5.44 14.82
N SER A 112 0.60 6.73 14.57
CA SER A 112 -0.21 7.63 15.40
C SER A 112 -0.61 8.87 14.60
N PRO A 113 -1.86 9.37 14.70
CA PRO A 113 -2.31 10.54 13.96
C PRO A 113 -1.62 11.84 14.41
N LYS A 114 -1.06 11.86 15.62
CA LYS A 114 -0.34 13.02 16.20
C LYS A 114 1.17 12.81 16.32
N GLY A 115 1.69 11.73 15.72
CA GLY A 115 3.10 11.36 15.79
C GLY A 115 3.99 12.08 14.77
N SER A 116 5.21 11.55 14.60
CA SER A 116 6.14 11.96 13.55
C SER A 116 5.53 11.77 12.16
N LEU A 117 6.15 12.30 11.10
CA LEU A 117 5.67 12.12 9.74
C LEU A 117 5.54 10.63 9.39
N ALA A 118 6.56 9.82 9.70
CA ALA A 118 6.52 8.37 9.49
C ALA A 118 5.37 7.71 10.28
N ALA A 119 5.15 8.10 11.54
CA ALA A 119 4.05 7.55 12.35
C ALA A 119 2.67 7.92 11.79
N ARG A 120 2.50 9.14 11.24
CA ARG A 120 1.24 9.56 10.62
C ARG A 120 0.96 8.81 9.32
N VAL A 121 1.97 8.64 8.46
CA VAL A 121 1.81 7.85 7.22
C VAL A 121 1.50 6.40 7.54
N ALA A 122 2.20 5.79 8.50
CA ALA A 122 1.92 4.43 8.97
C ALA A 122 0.47 4.28 9.48
N HIS A 123 0.00 5.26 10.27
CA HIS A 123 -1.37 5.27 10.79
C HIS A 123 -2.41 5.34 9.68
N ILE A 124 -2.25 6.27 8.72
CA ILE A 124 -3.16 6.43 7.58
C ILE A 124 -3.19 5.15 6.73
N PHE A 125 -2.02 4.58 6.41
CA PHE A 125 -1.96 3.33 5.65
C PHE A 125 -2.68 2.19 6.38
N LEU A 126 -2.50 2.07 7.69
CA LEU A 126 -3.15 1.05 8.50
C LEU A 126 -4.67 1.25 8.55
N THR A 127 -5.13 2.47 8.82
CA THR A 127 -6.56 2.76 9.03
C THR A 127 -7.36 2.86 7.75
N GLU A 128 -6.79 3.42 6.68
CA GLU A 128 -7.51 3.64 5.43
C GLU A 128 -7.38 2.48 4.43
N ILE A 129 -6.40 1.58 4.62
CA ILE A 129 -6.14 0.49 3.67
C ILE A 129 -6.18 -0.86 4.36
N VAL A 130 -5.25 -1.12 5.29
CA VAL A 130 -5.09 -2.46 5.88
C VAL A 130 -6.33 -2.90 6.64
N SER A 131 -7.00 -1.99 7.36
CA SER A 131 -8.22 -2.28 8.14
C SER A 131 -9.42 -2.75 7.30
N HIS A 132 -9.39 -2.51 5.99
CA HIS A 132 -10.42 -2.96 5.06
C HIS A 132 -10.11 -4.32 4.42
N CYS A 133 -8.91 -4.89 4.68
CA CYS A 133 -8.40 -6.05 3.97
C CYS A 133 -8.43 -7.32 4.82
N ASP A 134 -8.75 -8.43 4.17
CA ASP A 134 -8.63 -9.77 4.75
C ASP A 134 -7.20 -10.29 4.64
N TYR A 135 -6.47 -9.84 3.60
CA TYR A 135 -5.10 -10.26 3.29
C TYR A 135 -4.26 -9.11 2.77
N GLY A 136 -2.94 -9.25 2.88
CA GLY A 136 -2.01 -8.25 2.36
C GLY A 136 -0.71 -8.85 1.84
N ILE A 137 -0.20 -8.25 0.77
CA ILE A 137 1.11 -8.55 0.19
C ILE A 137 1.89 -7.26 0.13
N ASP A 138 3.04 -7.20 0.82
CA ASP A 138 3.95 -6.07 0.74
C ASP A 138 5.25 -6.48 0.06
N LEU A 139 5.57 -5.80 -1.05
CA LEU A 139 6.68 -6.15 -1.92
C LEU A 139 7.93 -5.38 -1.50
N HIS A 140 8.98 -6.12 -1.17
CA HIS A 140 10.28 -5.61 -0.81
C HIS A 140 11.39 -6.13 -1.72
N THR A 141 12.52 -5.44 -1.71
CA THR A 141 13.79 -5.93 -2.27
C THR A 141 14.92 -5.77 -1.25
N GLY A 142 16.14 -6.07 -1.62
CA GLY A 142 17.31 -5.55 -0.93
C GLY A 142 17.37 -4.03 -1.09
N ALA A 143 17.84 -3.32 -0.06
CA ALA A 143 18.13 -1.89 -0.16
C ALA A 143 19.14 -1.61 -1.32
N ILE A 144 19.23 -0.34 -1.73
CA ILE A 144 20.18 0.08 -2.78
C ILE A 144 21.59 -0.54 -2.59
N HIS A 145 22.17 -1.06 -3.66
CA HIS A 145 23.45 -1.81 -3.68
C HIS A 145 23.45 -3.13 -2.88
N ARG A 146 22.27 -3.68 -2.54
CA ARG A 146 22.15 -4.99 -1.88
C ARG A 146 21.33 -5.94 -2.74
N SER A 147 21.70 -7.22 -2.69
CA SER A 147 20.91 -8.32 -3.25
C SER A 147 20.35 -9.19 -2.13
N ASN A 148 19.14 -9.70 -2.33
CA ASN A 148 18.53 -10.69 -1.46
C ASN A 148 18.20 -11.95 -2.26
N LEU A 149 18.23 -13.09 -1.59
CA LEU A 149 17.57 -14.28 -2.13
C LEU A 149 16.05 -14.06 -2.12
N PRO A 150 15.33 -14.60 -3.11
CA PRO A 150 13.88 -14.62 -3.08
C PRO A 150 13.39 -15.28 -1.79
N GLN A 151 12.52 -14.59 -1.04
CA GLN A 151 12.02 -15.08 0.23
C GLN A 151 10.63 -14.50 0.51
N ILE A 152 9.83 -15.22 1.30
CA ILE A 152 8.57 -14.78 1.85
C ILE A 152 8.77 -14.62 3.37
N ARG A 153 8.22 -13.56 3.93
CA ARG A 153 8.13 -13.34 5.38
C ARG A 153 6.65 -13.29 5.74
N ALA A 154 6.22 -14.21 6.57
CA ALA A 154 4.84 -14.32 7.01
C ALA A 154 4.81 -14.71 8.48
N ASP A 155 3.73 -14.35 9.17
CA ASP A 155 3.43 -14.84 10.50
C ASP A 155 2.65 -16.16 10.37
N LEU A 156 3.37 -17.27 10.50
CA LEU A 156 2.78 -18.63 10.40
C LEU A 156 2.08 -19.08 11.69
N SER A 157 1.99 -18.23 12.72
CA SER A 157 1.16 -18.50 13.89
C SER A 157 -0.33 -18.25 13.63
N ASP A 158 -0.65 -17.45 12.61
CA ASP A 158 -2.00 -17.25 12.10
C ASP A 158 -2.33 -18.33 11.05
N GLU A 159 -3.33 -19.17 11.35
CA GLU A 159 -3.71 -20.32 10.48
C GLU A 159 -4.15 -19.86 9.08
N LYS A 160 -4.81 -18.71 8.94
CA LYS A 160 -5.21 -18.18 7.64
C LYS A 160 -4.00 -17.77 6.78
N THR A 161 -3.01 -17.14 7.40
CA THR A 161 -1.77 -16.77 6.72
C THR A 161 -0.96 -18.01 6.30
N LYS A 162 -1.05 -19.08 7.09
CA LYS A 162 -0.36 -20.35 6.79
C LYS A 162 -0.96 -21.12 5.62
N GLU A 163 -2.26 -20.93 5.35
CA GLU A 163 -2.99 -21.58 4.24
C GLU A 163 -2.79 -20.84 2.90
N LEU A 164 -2.26 -19.61 2.89
CA LEU A 164 -1.95 -18.82 1.71
C LEU A 164 -0.59 -19.21 1.09
#